data_b63b42e319770ef9ed62cee81bd71d21
#
_entry.id   b63b42e319770ef9ed62cee81bd71d21
#
_cell.length_a   1.000
_cell.length_b   1.000
_cell.length_c   1.000
_cell.angle_alpha   90.00
_cell.angle_beta   90.00
_cell.angle_gamma   90.00
#
_symmetry.space_group_name_H-M   'P 1'
#
loop_
_entity.id
_entity.type
_entity.pdbx_description
1 polymer ?
#
loop_
_entity_poly.entity_id
_entity_poly.type
_entity_poly.pdbx_seq_one_letter_code
_entity_poly.pdbx_strand_id
1 'polypeptide(L)'
;MIKKWLTLPGILAFATCCAQVVTNPVPEKKEYNADAAMASITNTDQTDNSPHRLPKDYYWMKMDNGLEVVVIENHKVPLATIEIAVKNGAYTEGPEYSGLSHLFEHMFFKANKEYPNQEKFIQRTEELGMVWNGTTDVERVNYFFTFDKDSLMAGLKFMNAAIRFPIYRTEDMQKERPVVDGEFQRGESDPGFQLWIEVQKSCWGELFTRKNPIGEHDVINTATPEKMTTIKDKYYYPNNSILVICGDVNPGEAFEYAQKVFRDWEKSDFDPHEKFPIPEFAPLKQSRVFIKESAIAQTPY
;
A
#
# COMPACT_ATOMS: atom_id res chain seq x y z
N MET A 1 24.09 79.89 23.51
CA MET A 1 23.34 80.79 22.66
C MET A 1 22.46 79.95 21.73
N ILE A 2 21.20 79.85 22.06
CA ILE A 2 20.03 80.54 21.50
C ILE A 2 19.68 80.13 20.06
N LYS A 3 18.54 79.38 19.98
CA LYS A 3 17.40 79.46 19.01
C LYS A 3 17.67 78.92 17.60
N LYS A 4 16.76 78.26 16.91
CA LYS A 4 15.29 78.43 16.81
C LYS A 4 14.65 77.21 16.16
N TRP A 5 13.43 76.93 16.53
CA TRP A 5 12.38 76.08 15.96
C TRP A 5 12.02 76.45 14.54
N LEU A 6 11.71 75.48 13.70
CA LEU A 6 10.72 75.62 12.63
C LEU A 6 10.02 74.29 12.41
N THR A 7 8.76 74.25 12.72
CA THR A 7 7.76 73.21 12.47
C THR A 7 7.25 73.31 11.04
N LEU A 8 7.10 72.19 10.37
CA LEU A 8 6.19 72.07 9.23
C LEU A 8 5.47 70.74 9.28
N PRO A 9 4.15 70.65 9.08
CA PRO A 9 3.36 69.46 9.20
C PRO A 9 3.40 68.67 7.89
N GLY A 10 3.88 67.41 7.98
CA GLY A 10 3.83 66.46 6.88
C GLY A 10 2.61 65.54 7.04
N ILE A 11 1.77 65.57 6.06
CA ILE A 11 0.54 64.80 5.89
C ILE A 11 0.85 63.32 5.90
N LEU A 12 0.30 62.58 6.89
CA LEU A 12 0.30 61.11 6.92
C LEU A 12 -0.84 60.63 5.99
N ALA A 13 -0.48 60.21 4.78
CA ALA A 13 -1.41 59.47 3.93
C ALA A 13 -1.43 58.02 4.38
N PHE A 14 -2.49 57.60 5.09
CA PHE A 14 -2.80 56.19 5.31
C PHE A 14 -3.29 55.60 3.98
N ALA A 15 -2.42 54.83 3.31
CA ALA A 15 -2.84 53.92 2.24
C ALA A 15 -3.51 52.71 2.87
N THR A 16 -4.84 52.72 2.92
CA THR A 16 -5.66 51.52 3.23
C THR A 16 -5.53 50.55 2.08
N CYS A 17 -4.62 49.57 2.24
CA CYS A 17 -4.55 48.39 1.36
C CYS A 17 -5.72 47.48 1.72
N CYS A 18 -6.86 47.62 1.01
CA CYS A 18 -7.93 46.64 1.05
C CYS A 18 -7.41 45.33 0.40
N ALA A 19 -6.90 44.42 1.22
CA ALA A 19 -6.72 43.03 0.82
C ALA A 19 -8.11 42.45 0.58
N GLN A 20 -8.49 42.28 -0.68
CA GLN A 20 -9.63 41.44 -1.04
C GLN A 20 -9.27 40.01 -0.67
N VAL A 21 -9.87 39.51 0.40
CA VAL A 21 -9.87 38.07 0.71
C VAL A 21 -10.73 37.42 -0.36
N VAL A 22 -10.10 36.81 -1.35
CA VAL A 22 -10.76 35.90 -2.29
C VAL A 22 -11.08 34.64 -1.49
N THR A 23 -12.29 34.57 -0.93
CA THR A 23 -12.84 33.35 -0.38
C THR A 23 -13.23 32.46 -1.57
N ASN A 24 -12.35 31.52 -1.92
CA ASN A 24 -12.80 30.41 -2.75
C ASN A 24 -13.95 29.72 -2.02
N PRO A 25 -15.10 29.49 -2.67
CA PRO A 25 -16.18 28.74 -2.03
C PRO A 25 -15.63 27.36 -1.66
N VAL A 26 -15.74 27.03 -0.37
CA VAL A 26 -15.51 25.67 0.11
C VAL A 26 -16.48 24.77 -0.69
N PRO A 27 -15.98 23.74 -1.40
CA PRO A 27 -16.90 22.86 -2.14
C PRO A 27 -17.93 22.31 -1.17
N GLU A 28 -19.21 22.48 -1.52
CA GLU A 28 -20.33 21.95 -0.77
C GLU A 28 -20.10 20.47 -0.54
N LYS A 29 -20.01 20.06 0.74
CA LYS A 29 -19.94 18.65 1.10
C LYS A 29 -21.26 18.02 0.61
N LYS A 30 -21.20 17.24 -0.48
CA LYS A 30 -22.30 16.38 -0.86
C LYS A 30 -22.64 15.51 0.35
N GLU A 31 -23.83 15.69 0.90
CA GLU A 31 -24.33 14.79 1.95
C GLU A 31 -24.30 13.36 1.41
N TYR A 32 -23.69 12.47 2.17
CA TYR A 32 -23.62 11.06 1.86
C TYR A 32 -25.04 10.48 1.98
N ASN A 33 -25.57 9.99 0.88
CA ASN A 33 -26.85 9.28 0.87
C ASN A 33 -26.58 7.77 1.01
N ALA A 34 -26.73 7.26 2.22
CA ALA A 34 -26.53 5.85 2.55
C ALA A 34 -27.44 4.94 1.70
N ASP A 35 -28.68 5.38 1.40
CA ASP A 35 -29.63 4.59 0.60
C ASP A 35 -29.18 4.50 -0.87
N ALA A 36 -28.61 5.57 -1.43
CA ALA A 36 -28.07 5.54 -2.79
C ALA A 36 -26.79 4.70 -2.89
N ALA A 37 -25.96 4.68 -1.84
CA ALA A 37 -24.78 3.81 -1.77
C ALA A 37 -25.18 2.34 -1.60
N MET A 38 -26.20 2.04 -0.81
CA MET A 38 -26.77 0.69 -0.69
C MET A 38 -27.39 0.21 -2.02
N ALA A 39 -27.97 1.09 -2.82
CA ALA A 39 -28.48 0.75 -4.16
C ALA A 39 -27.37 0.46 -5.17
N SER A 40 -26.15 0.94 -4.95
CA SER A 40 -24.97 0.66 -5.78
C SER A 40 -24.22 -0.61 -5.33
N ILE A 41 -24.57 -1.20 -4.19
CA ILE A 41 -24.06 -2.50 -3.76
C ILE A 41 -24.71 -3.53 -4.70
N THR A 42 -23.95 -4.01 -5.66
CA THR A 42 -24.38 -5.12 -6.50
C THR A 42 -24.38 -6.41 -5.67
N ASN A 43 -25.46 -6.60 -4.89
CA ASN A 43 -25.88 -7.94 -4.53
C ASN A 43 -26.45 -8.52 -5.82
N THR A 44 -25.66 -9.30 -6.54
CA THR A 44 -26.13 -9.93 -7.77
C THR A 44 -27.32 -10.81 -7.43
N ASP A 45 -28.48 -10.47 -8.00
CA ASP A 45 -29.71 -11.23 -7.87
C ASP A 45 -29.41 -12.75 -7.96
N GLN A 46 -29.86 -13.52 -6.98
CA GLN A 46 -29.57 -14.96 -6.87
C GLN A 46 -30.05 -15.79 -8.07
N THR A 47 -30.69 -15.17 -9.04
CA THR A 47 -31.21 -15.80 -10.27
C THR A 47 -30.29 -15.71 -11.49
N ASP A 48 -29.20 -14.92 -11.43
CA ASP A 48 -28.26 -14.79 -12.55
C ASP A 48 -27.19 -15.89 -12.49
N ASN A 49 -27.16 -16.77 -13.49
CA ASN A 49 -26.16 -17.84 -13.70
C ASN A 49 -24.94 -17.37 -14.50
N SER A 50 -24.63 -16.06 -14.53
CA SER A 50 -23.46 -15.58 -15.24
C SER A 50 -22.15 -16.10 -14.64
N PRO A 51 -21.09 -16.36 -15.43
CA PRO A 51 -19.81 -16.84 -14.90
C PRO A 51 -19.04 -15.80 -14.06
N HIS A 52 -19.58 -14.58 -13.96
CA HIS A 52 -18.99 -13.47 -13.19
C HIS A 52 -19.74 -13.16 -11.88
N ARG A 53 -20.63 -14.05 -11.47
CA ARG A 53 -21.39 -13.88 -10.22
C ARG A 53 -20.46 -14.04 -9.01
N LEU A 54 -20.52 -13.07 -8.08
CA LEU A 54 -19.87 -13.21 -6.78
C LEU A 54 -20.53 -14.37 -6.01
N PRO A 55 -19.75 -15.16 -5.24
CA PRO A 55 -20.31 -16.15 -4.33
C PRO A 55 -21.29 -15.50 -3.32
N LYS A 56 -22.17 -16.33 -2.72
CA LYS A 56 -22.99 -15.89 -1.61
C LYS A 56 -22.10 -15.27 -0.51
N ASP A 57 -22.61 -14.26 0.18
CA ASP A 57 -21.92 -13.53 1.28
C ASP A 57 -20.68 -12.72 0.83
N TYR A 58 -20.48 -12.54 -0.50
CA TYR A 58 -19.48 -11.65 -1.09
C TYR A 58 -20.18 -10.43 -1.69
N TYR A 59 -19.67 -9.25 -1.33
CA TYR A 59 -20.21 -7.96 -1.77
C TYR A 59 -19.04 -7.12 -2.32
N TRP A 60 -19.31 -6.33 -3.34
CA TRP A 60 -18.30 -5.48 -3.98
C TRP A 60 -18.83 -4.09 -4.25
N MET A 61 -17.99 -3.10 -4.08
CA MET A 61 -18.26 -1.70 -4.41
C MET A 61 -16.98 -1.03 -4.91
N LYS A 62 -17.12 -0.14 -5.90
CA LYS A 62 -16.05 0.75 -6.31
C LYS A 62 -16.34 2.17 -5.82
N MET A 63 -15.41 2.76 -5.08
CA MET A 63 -15.51 4.12 -4.58
C MET A 63 -15.20 5.15 -5.68
N ASP A 64 -15.62 6.41 -5.51
CA ASP A 64 -15.37 7.51 -6.47
C ASP A 64 -13.88 7.79 -6.71
N ASN A 65 -13.05 7.53 -5.69
CA ASN A 65 -11.59 7.62 -5.81
C ASN A 65 -10.94 6.39 -6.46
N GLY A 66 -11.73 5.43 -6.91
CA GLY A 66 -11.27 4.23 -7.61
C GLY A 66 -10.90 3.06 -6.72
N LEU A 67 -10.91 3.20 -5.37
CA LEU A 67 -10.68 2.08 -4.46
C LEU A 67 -11.79 1.05 -4.63
N GLU A 68 -11.41 -0.19 -4.90
CA GLU A 68 -12.31 -1.32 -4.90
C GLU A 68 -12.41 -1.89 -3.49
N VAL A 69 -13.63 -2.08 -3.01
CA VAL A 69 -13.90 -2.63 -1.67
C VAL A 69 -14.66 -3.93 -1.81
N VAL A 70 -14.13 -4.99 -1.23
CA VAL A 70 -14.77 -6.31 -1.16
C VAL A 70 -15.11 -6.60 0.28
N VAL A 71 -16.34 -6.97 0.56
CA VAL A 71 -16.78 -7.43 1.87
C VAL A 71 -17.16 -8.90 1.80
N ILE A 72 -16.62 -9.71 2.72
CA ILE A 72 -16.90 -11.14 2.85
C ILE A 72 -17.52 -11.37 4.24
N GLU A 73 -18.82 -11.57 4.27
CA GLU A 73 -19.59 -11.73 5.50
C GLU A 73 -19.46 -13.16 6.06
N ASN A 74 -19.02 -13.30 7.33
CA ASN A 74 -18.86 -14.58 7.99
C ASN A 74 -18.98 -14.46 9.52
N HIS A 75 -20.10 -14.83 10.08
CA HIS A 75 -20.42 -14.70 11.51
C HIS A 75 -20.00 -15.89 12.40
N LYS A 76 -19.07 -16.75 11.95
CA LYS A 76 -18.69 -17.93 12.73
C LYS A 76 -17.85 -17.60 13.97
N VAL A 77 -17.09 -16.51 13.94
CA VAL A 77 -16.27 -16.03 15.06
C VAL A 77 -16.35 -14.51 15.12
N PRO A 78 -16.30 -13.88 16.32
CA PRO A 78 -16.46 -12.43 16.47
C PRO A 78 -15.19 -11.65 16.08
N LEU A 79 -14.61 -11.95 14.91
CA LEU A 79 -13.39 -11.34 14.40
C LEU A 79 -13.65 -10.67 13.06
N ALA A 80 -12.95 -9.59 12.80
CA ALA A 80 -12.86 -8.96 11.50
C ALA A 80 -11.40 -8.91 11.04
N THR A 81 -11.19 -9.16 9.75
CA THR A 81 -9.91 -8.98 9.07
C THR A 81 -10.08 -7.89 8.01
N ILE A 82 -9.18 -6.95 8.00
CA ILE A 82 -9.04 -5.98 6.90
C ILE A 82 -7.74 -6.22 6.19
N GLU A 83 -7.76 -6.19 4.86
CA GLU A 83 -6.57 -6.33 4.02
C GLU A 83 -6.59 -5.27 2.93
N ILE A 84 -5.45 -4.61 2.70
CA ILE A 84 -5.23 -3.83 1.48
C ILE A 84 -4.19 -4.55 0.63
N ALA A 85 -4.58 -4.87 -0.59
CA ALA A 85 -3.71 -5.37 -1.64
C ALA A 85 -3.44 -4.26 -2.66
N VAL A 86 -2.17 -3.97 -2.90
CA VAL A 86 -1.71 -3.01 -3.90
C VAL A 86 -1.18 -3.77 -5.11
N LYS A 87 -1.56 -3.37 -6.33
CA LYS A 87 -1.04 -3.91 -7.59
C LYS A 87 0.40 -3.42 -7.79
N ASN A 88 1.29 -3.96 -7.00
CA ASN A 88 2.74 -3.73 -6.97
C ASN A 88 3.40 -5.07 -6.61
N GLY A 89 4.71 -5.18 -6.71
CA GLY A 89 5.45 -6.39 -6.41
C GLY A 89 6.68 -6.50 -7.31
N ALA A 90 7.34 -7.64 -7.32
CA ALA A 90 8.57 -7.81 -8.08
C ALA A 90 8.41 -7.46 -9.58
N TYR A 91 7.25 -7.73 -10.18
CA TYR A 91 7.01 -7.47 -11.61
C TYR A 91 7.12 -5.98 -12.00
N THR A 92 6.93 -5.05 -11.05
CA THR A 92 7.08 -3.60 -11.29
C THR A 92 8.52 -3.12 -11.16
N GLU A 93 9.42 -3.97 -10.64
CA GLU A 93 10.79 -3.60 -10.31
C GLU A 93 11.73 -3.73 -11.50
N GLY A 94 12.49 -2.65 -11.79
CA GLY A 94 13.70 -2.75 -12.57
C GLY A 94 14.86 -3.26 -11.71
N PRO A 95 16.01 -3.57 -12.32
CA PRO A 95 17.18 -4.11 -11.60
C PRO A 95 17.61 -3.26 -10.39
N GLU A 96 17.49 -1.93 -10.49
CA GLU A 96 17.86 -0.99 -9.43
C GLU A 96 16.85 -0.91 -8.25
N TYR A 97 15.72 -1.62 -8.37
CA TYR A 97 14.66 -1.73 -7.36
C TYR A 97 14.41 -3.17 -6.91
N SER A 98 15.22 -4.13 -7.34
CA SER A 98 15.01 -5.56 -7.06
C SER A 98 14.91 -5.84 -5.56
N GLY A 99 13.75 -6.33 -5.11
CA GLY A 99 13.42 -6.62 -3.71
C GLY A 99 12.95 -5.43 -2.89
N LEU A 100 12.84 -4.24 -3.47
CA LEU A 100 12.43 -3.06 -2.70
C LEU A 100 10.94 -3.00 -2.41
N SER A 101 10.08 -3.71 -3.13
CA SER A 101 8.67 -3.90 -2.76
C SER A 101 8.55 -4.73 -1.48
N HIS A 102 9.44 -5.70 -1.28
CA HIS A 102 9.51 -6.50 -0.05
C HIS A 102 10.06 -5.65 1.11
N LEU A 103 11.15 -4.92 0.90
CA LEU A 103 11.62 -3.98 1.92
C LEU A 103 10.56 -2.92 2.27
N PHE A 104 9.76 -2.47 1.29
CA PHE A 104 8.65 -1.55 1.52
C PHE A 104 7.59 -2.18 2.43
N GLU A 105 7.29 -3.46 2.25
CA GLU A 105 6.39 -4.21 3.14
C GLU A 105 6.88 -4.17 4.59
N HIS A 106 8.16 -4.45 4.83
CA HIS A 106 8.76 -4.35 6.17
C HIS A 106 8.66 -2.93 6.74
N MET A 107 8.94 -1.93 5.91
CA MET A 107 8.90 -0.52 6.34
C MET A 107 7.48 -0.02 6.63
N PHE A 108 6.45 -0.63 6.07
CA PHE A 108 5.04 -0.32 6.36
C PHE A 108 4.73 -0.43 7.86
N PHE A 109 5.33 -1.38 8.56
CA PHE A 109 5.10 -1.66 9.98
C PHE A 109 6.00 -0.86 10.93
N LYS A 110 6.76 0.13 10.45
CA LYS A 110 7.70 0.89 11.30
C LYS A 110 7.15 2.19 11.81
N ALA A 111 6.66 3.06 10.91
CA ALA A 111 6.18 4.37 11.30
C ALA A 111 5.24 4.97 10.25
N ASN A 112 4.31 5.79 10.71
CA ASN A 112 3.46 6.62 9.87
C ASN A 112 3.14 7.95 10.58
N LYS A 113 2.38 8.82 9.93
CA LYS A 113 2.08 10.16 10.46
C LYS A 113 1.37 10.15 11.82
N GLU A 114 0.53 9.15 12.09
CA GLU A 114 -0.21 9.04 13.37
C GLU A 114 0.60 8.28 14.43
N TYR A 115 1.38 7.29 13.99
CA TYR A 115 2.25 6.47 14.84
C TYR A 115 3.70 6.67 14.41
N PRO A 116 4.37 7.69 14.96
CA PRO A 116 5.61 8.22 14.40
C PRO A 116 6.85 7.35 14.65
N ASN A 117 6.74 6.22 15.29
CA ASN A 117 7.80 5.22 15.45
C ASN A 117 7.21 3.83 15.68
N GLN A 118 8.05 2.79 15.54
CA GLN A 118 7.63 1.40 15.67
C GLN A 118 7.02 1.08 17.04
N GLU A 119 7.53 1.67 18.12
CA GLU A 119 7.00 1.46 19.47
C GLU A 119 5.52 1.90 19.54
N LYS A 120 5.19 3.09 19.04
CA LYS A 120 3.81 3.60 19.00
C LYS A 120 2.92 2.81 18.04
N PHE A 121 3.47 2.34 16.93
CA PHE A 121 2.76 1.45 16.02
C PHE A 121 2.38 0.14 16.71
N ILE A 122 3.36 -0.55 17.34
CA ILE A 122 3.14 -1.81 18.08
C ILE A 122 2.19 -1.59 19.27
N GLN A 123 2.41 -0.55 20.07
CA GLN A 123 1.51 -0.21 21.18
C GLN A 123 0.05 -0.15 20.69
N ARG A 124 -0.20 0.51 19.56
CA ARG A 124 -1.57 0.63 19.02
C ARG A 124 -2.13 -0.70 18.54
N THR A 125 -1.33 -1.55 17.91
CA THR A 125 -1.77 -2.89 17.51
C THR A 125 -2.12 -3.76 18.73
N GLU A 126 -1.35 -3.67 19.81
CA GLU A 126 -1.62 -4.36 21.07
C GLU A 126 -2.92 -3.86 21.74
N GLU A 127 -3.12 -2.53 21.81
CA GLU A 127 -4.36 -1.93 22.36
C GLU A 127 -5.62 -2.40 21.63
N LEU A 128 -5.53 -2.65 20.34
CA LEU A 128 -6.64 -3.15 19.51
C LEU A 128 -6.68 -4.68 19.41
N GLY A 129 -5.75 -5.38 20.06
CA GLY A 129 -5.65 -6.84 19.99
C GLY A 129 -5.41 -7.36 18.58
N MET A 130 -4.65 -6.62 17.77
CA MET A 130 -4.42 -6.95 16.36
C MET A 130 -3.39 -8.05 16.18
N VAL A 131 -3.73 -9.03 15.37
CA VAL A 131 -2.76 -9.89 14.68
C VAL A 131 -2.57 -9.31 13.27
N TRP A 132 -1.33 -9.18 12.82
CA TRP A 132 -1.04 -8.54 11.56
C TRP A 132 0.15 -9.17 10.84
N ASN A 133 0.16 -9.03 9.53
CA ASN A 133 1.30 -9.39 8.67
C ASN A 133 1.19 -8.66 7.33
N GLY A 134 2.22 -8.81 6.50
CA GLY A 134 2.24 -8.47 5.09
C GLY A 134 2.78 -9.62 4.26
N THR A 135 2.58 -9.57 2.96
CA THR A 135 3.23 -10.46 2.00
C THR A 135 3.52 -9.73 0.72
N THR A 136 4.69 -10.00 0.16
CA THR A 136 5.10 -9.51 -1.15
C THR A 136 5.24 -10.69 -2.11
N ASP A 137 4.57 -10.61 -3.24
CA ASP A 137 4.65 -11.58 -4.32
C ASP A 137 5.08 -10.88 -5.63
N VAL A 138 5.05 -11.62 -6.72
CA VAL A 138 5.38 -11.07 -8.03
C VAL A 138 4.45 -9.91 -8.40
N GLU A 139 3.13 -10.04 -8.22
CA GLU A 139 2.13 -9.10 -8.76
C GLU A 139 1.38 -8.30 -7.68
N ARG A 140 1.65 -8.53 -6.39
CA ARG A 140 0.97 -7.83 -5.30
C ARG A 140 1.86 -7.66 -4.08
N VAL A 141 1.57 -6.59 -3.34
CA VAL A 141 1.97 -6.43 -1.95
C VAL A 141 0.68 -6.23 -1.15
N ASN A 142 0.49 -6.99 -0.09
CA ASN A 142 -0.70 -6.87 0.75
C ASN A 142 -0.34 -6.80 2.23
N TYR A 143 -1.20 -6.13 2.97
CA TYR A 143 -1.10 -5.88 4.41
C TYR A 143 -2.43 -6.20 5.05
N PHE A 144 -2.43 -6.95 6.15
CA PHE A 144 -3.68 -7.26 6.84
C PHE A 144 -3.57 -7.10 8.35
N PHE A 145 -4.73 -6.83 8.96
CA PHE A 145 -4.96 -6.76 10.40
C PHE A 145 -6.22 -7.54 10.74
N THR A 146 -6.10 -8.47 11.71
CA THR A 146 -7.24 -9.23 12.27
C THR A 146 -7.42 -8.80 13.72
N PHE A 147 -8.65 -8.50 14.12
CA PHE A 147 -9.00 -7.96 15.43
C PHE A 147 -10.45 -8.28 15.79
N ASP A 148 -10.87 -7.93 17.00
CA ASP A 148 -12.26 -8.02 17.41
C ASP A 148 -13.18 -7.16 16.51
N LYS A 149 -14.31 -7.72 16.06
CA LYS A 149 -15.22 -7.07 15.11
C LYS A 149 -15.66 -5.66 15.51
N ASP A 150 -15.82 -5.41 16.81
CA ASP A 150 -16.25 -4.12 17.33
C ASP A 150 -15.20 -3.01 17.13
N SER A 151 -13.97 -3.41 16.80
CA SER A 151 -12.86 -2.51 16.46
C SER A 151 -12.76 -2.17 14.96
N LEU A 152 -13.71 -2.57 14.10
CA LEU A 152 -13.62 -2.40 12.65
C LEU A 152 -13.30 -0.95 12.21
N MET A 153 -14.01 0.04 12.76
CA MET A 153 -13.74 1.45 12.44
C MET A 153 -12.32 1.88 12.86
N ALA A 154 -11.88 1.42 14.02
CA ALA A 154 -10.53 1.74 14.52
C ALA A 154 -9.44 1.07 13.66
N GLY A 155 -9.65 -0.18 13.26
CA GLY A 155 -8.78 -0.93 12.36
C GLY A 155 -8.66 -0.26 10.98
N LEU A 156 -9.78 0.15 10.37
CA LEU A 156 -9.78 0.86 9.09
C LEU A 156 -9.01 2.19 9.17
N LYS A 157 -9.19 2.96 10.25
CA LYS A 157 -8.42 4.20 10.46
C LYS A 157 -6.92 3.91 10.61
N PHE A 158 -6.57 2.85 11.33
CA PHE A 158 -5.18 2.43 11.50
C PHE A 158 -4.54 2.05 10.16
N MET A 159 -5.23 1.23 9.36
CA MET A 159 -4.80 0.86 8.00
C MET A 159 -4.65 2.10 7.10
N ASN A 160 -5.62 3.01 7.14
CA ASN A 160 -5.56 4.26 6.36
C ASN A 160 -4.34 5.12 6.70
N ALA A 161 -4.00 5.25 8.00
CA ALA A 161 -2.81 5.97 8.42
C ALA A 161 -1.53 5.31 7.89
N ALA A 162 -1.45 3.98 7.99
CA ALA A 162 -0.28 3.21 7.58
C ALA A 162 -0.06 3.22 6.06
N ILE A 163 -1.11 2.99 5.26
CA ILE A 163 -0.97 2.89 3.80
C ILE A 163 -0.74 4.25 3.11
N ARG A 164 -1.35 5.31 3.64
CA ARG A 164 -1.31 6.63 2.99
C ARG A 164 -0.12 7.47 3.42
N PHE A 165 0.31 7.34 4.68
CA PHE A 165 1.25 8.27 5.30
C PHE A 165 2.43 7.57 5.96
N PRO A 166 3.05 6.56 5.32
CA PRO A 166 4.23 5.91 5.87
C PRO A 166 5.38 6.91 6.01
N ILE A 167 6.24 6.67 6.99
CA ILE A 167 7.46 7.46 7.24
C ILE A 167 8.66 6.52 7.09
N TYR A 168 9.56 6.85 6.18
CA TYR A 168 10.78 6.08 5.93
C TYR A 168 11.97 6.80 6.55
N ARG A 169 12.41 6.37 7.74
CA ARG A 169 13.59 6.91 8.39
C ARG A 169 14.81 6.10 8.02
N THR A 170 15.92 6.80 7.84
CA THR A 170 17.22 6.15 7.56
C THR A 170 17.59 5.16 8.66
N GLU A 171 17.34 5.51 9.93
CA GLU A 171 17.64 4.67 11.08
C GLU A 171 16.82 3.37 11.11
N ASP A 172 15.54 3.45 10.74
CA ASP A 172 14.66 2.29 10.68
C ASP A 172 15.06 1.38 9.51
N MET A 173 15.39 1.97 8.36
CA MET A 173 15.90 1.22 7.21
C MET A 173 17.25 0.55 7.49
N GLN A 174 18.16 1.23 8.20
CA GLN A 174 19.45 0.64 8.58
C GLN A 174 19.30 -0.60 9.46
N LYS A 175 18.25 -0.65 10.29
CA LYS A 175 17.93 -1.81 11.13
C LYS A 175 17.23 -2.90 10.35
N GLU A 176 16.39 -2.54 9.36
CA GLU A 176 15.54 -3.49 8.66
C GLU A 176 16.23 -4.19 7.48
N ARG A 177 17.13 -3.51 6.79
CA ARG A 177 17.91 -4.12 5.69
C ARG A 177 18.59 -5.45 6.08
N PRO A 178 19.31 -5.54 7.25
CA PRO A 178 19.87 -6.80 7.69
C PRO A 178 18.83 -7.89 7.97
N VAL A 179 17.59 -7.51 8.33
CA VAL A 179 16.50 -8.48 8.56
C VAL A 179 16.09 -9.10 7.24
N VAL A 180 15.80 -8.27 6.23
CA VAL A 180 15.43 -8.72 4.87
C VAL A 180 16.58 -9.51 4.23
N ASP A 181 17.81 -9.04 4.38
CA ASP A 181 19.01 -9.73 3.89
C ASP A 181 19.20 -11.11 4.55
N GLY A 182 18.88 -11.22 5.86
CA GLY A 182 18.89 -12.49 6.58
C GLY A 182 17.83 -13.48 6.10
N GLU A 183 16.68 -13.01 5.63
CA GLU A 183 15.67 -13.86 5.00
C GLU A 183 16.17 -14.41 3.66
N PHE A 184 16.81 -13.58 2.86
CA PHE A 184 17.46 -14.01 1.62
C PHE A 184 18.54 -15.07 1.89
N GLN A 185 19.45 -14.84 2.85
CA GLN A 185 20.50 -15.79 3.23
C GLN A 185 19.93 -17.13 3.72
N ARG A 186 18.78 -17.09 4.42
CA ARG A 186 18.07 -18.32 4.81
C ARG A 186 17.61 -19.10 3.59
N GLY A 187 17.04 -18.42 2.59
CA GLY A 187 16.69 -19.02 1.30
C GLY A 187 17.90 -19.64 0.60
N GLU A 188 19.04 -18.91 0.53
CA GLU A 188 20.26 -19.40 -0.11
C GLU A 188 20.85 -20.66 0.53
N SER A 189 20.53 -20.92 1.81
CA SER A 189 20.95 -22.15 2.47
C SER A 189 20.13 -23.41 2.06
N ASP A 190 19.01 -23.21 1.33
CA ASP A 190 18.17 -24.27 0.81
C ASP A 190 18.53 -24.61 -0.65
N PRO A 191 18.90 -25.87 -0.96
CA PRO A 191 19.26 -26.25 -2.32
C PRO A 191 18.11 -26.16 -3.32
N GLY A 192 16.85 -26.31 -2.85
CA GLY A 192 15.67 -26.14 -3.69
C GLY A 192 15.48 -24.67 -4.11
N PHE A 193 15.73 -23.74 -3.18
CA PHE A 193 15.73 -22.31 -3.48
C PHE A 193 16.85 -21.95 -4.48
N GLN A 194 18.07 -22.47 -4.29
CA GLN A 194 19.17 -22.22 -5.26
C GLN A 194 18.79 -22.74 -6.65
N LEU A 195 18.23 -23.92 -6.76
CA LEU A 195 17.77 -24.47 -8.04
C LEU A 195 16.68 -23.60 -8.65
N TRP A 196 15.70 -23.17 -7.85
CA TRP A 196 14.63 -22.30 -8.30
C TRP A 196 15.17 -20.98 -8.87
N ILE A 197 16.10 -20.30 -8.17
CA ILE A 197 16.76 -19.06 -8.64
C ILE A 197 17.44 -19.28 -9.99
N GLU A 198 18.21 -20.35 -10.16
CA GLU A 198 18.91 -20.64 -11.42
C GLU A 198 17.93 -20.92 -12.57
N VAL A 199 16.85 -21.66 -12.31
CA VAL A 199 15.80 -21.89 -13.31
C VAL A 199 15.15 -20.56 -13.71
N GLN A 200 14.80 -19.72 -12.74
CA GLN A 200 14.18 -18.42 -13.01
C GLN A 200 15.14 -17.50 -13.81
N LYS A 201 16.41 -17.38 -13.41
CA LYS A 201 17.42 -16.62 -14.15
C LYS A 201 17.58 -17.12 -15.59
N SER A 202 17.55 -18.42 -15.76
CA SER A 202 17.66 -19.05 -17.08
C SER A 202 16.45 -18.84 -17.96
N CYS A 203 15.26 -18.78 -17.40
CA CYS A 203 14.00 -18.56 -18.10
C CYS A 203 13.79 -17.07 -18.45
N TRP A 204 14.10 -16.18 -17.53
CA TRP A 204 13.73 -14.77 -17.62
C TRP A 204 14.88 -13.84 -17.99
N GLY A 205 16.15 -14.30 -17.88
CA GLY A 205 17.33 -13.49 -18.20
C GLY A 205 17.36 -12.16 -17.42
N GLU A 206 17.48 -11.05 -18.11
CA GLU A 206 17.51 -9.71 -17.51
C GLU A 206 16.18 -9.31 -16.83
N LEU A 207 15.08 -9.98 -17.17
CA LEU A 207 13.77 -9.76 -16.54
C LEU A 207 13.57 -10.58 -15.27
N PHE A 208 14.58 -11.32 -14.83
CA PHE A 208 14.51 -12.15 -13.63
C PHE A 208 14.15 -11.34 -12.37
N THR A 209 14.64 -10.12 -12.23
CA THR A 209 14.30 -9.23 -11.09
C THR A 209 12.80 -9.06 -10.92
N ARG A 210 12.05 -9.08 -12.03
CA ARG A 210 10.58 -8.98 -12.04
C ARG A 210 9.85 -10.27 -11.64
N LYS A 211 10.59 -11.32 -11.33
CA LYS A 211 10.10 -12.62 -10.85
C LYS A 211 10.67 -13.01 -9.49
N ASN A 212 11.46 -12.14 -8.88
CA ASN A 212 12.17 -12.40 -7.63
C ASN A 212 11.76 -11.41 -6.54
N PRO A 213 10.70 -11.68 -5.76
CA PRO A 213 10.25 -10.79 -4.70
C PRO A 213 11.29 -10.57 -3.59
N ILE A 214 12.15 -11.57 -3.32
CA ILE A 214 13.17 -11.44 -2.28
C ILE A 214 14.27 -10.43 -2.66
N GLY A 215 14.51 -10.24 -3.96
CA GLY A 215 15.41 -9.22 -4.49
C GLY A 215 16.87 -9.61 -4.58
N GLU A 216 17.74 -8.58 -4.60
CA GLU A 216 19.19 -8.72 -4.69
C GLU A 216 19.84 -8.02 -3.49
N HIS A 217 20.84 -8.65 -2.86
CA HIS A 217 21.54 -8.17 -1.66
C HIS A 217 22.02 -6.72 -1.76
N ASP A 218 22.71 -6.37 -2.84
CA ASP A 218 23.28 -5.03 -3.01
C ASP A 218 22.21 -3.95 -3.11
N VAL A 219 21.07 -4.27 -3.76
CA VAL A 219 19.95 -3.33 -3.91
C VAL A 219 19.27 -3.10 -2.58
N ILE A 220 19.02 -4.16 -1.80
CA ILE A 220 18.42 -4.09 -0.47
C ILE A 220 19.34 -3.31 0.48
N ASN A 221 20.62 -3.67 0.53
CA ASN A 221 21.59 -3.06 1.44
C ASN A 221 21.93 -1.59 1.12
N THR A 222 21.65 -1.14 -0.10
CA THR A 222 21.84 0.26 -0.53
C THR A 222 20.52 1.04 -0.68
N ALA A 223 19.39 0.46 -0.30
CA ALA A 223 18.08 1.11 -0.38
C ALA A 223 18.05 2.42 0.44
N THR A 224 17.31 3.42 -0.04
CA THR A 224 17.19 4.74 0.61
C THR A 224 15.73 5.12 0.82
N PRO A 225 15.42 6.05 1.74
CA PRO A 225 14.07 6.58 1.92
C PRO A 225 13.44 7.14 0.63
N GLU A 226 14.25 7.72 -0.25
CA GLU A 226 13.81 8.28 -1.53
C GLU A 226 13.35 7.18 -2.48
N LYS A 227 14.01 6.01 -2.49
CA LYS A 227 13.54 4.86 -3.26
C LYS A 227 12.20 4.34 -2.75
N MET A 228 12.00 4.30 -1.43
CA MET A 228 10.69 3.93 -0.84
C MET A 228 9.60 4.92 -1.23
N THR A 229 9.89 6.23 -1.14
CA THR A 229 8.99 7.29 -1.59
C THR A 229 8.65 7.14 -3.07
N THR A 230 9.64 6.83 -3.91
CA THR A 230 9.44 6.60 -5.35
C THR A 230 8.47 5.45 -5.62
N ILE A 231 8.57 4.33 -4.89
CA ILE A 231 7.66 3.18 -5.01
C ILE A 231 6.25 3.60 -4.60
N LYS A 232 6.14 4.30 -3.46
CA LYS A 232 4.85 4.81 -2.98
C LYS A 232 4.18 5.70 -4.01
N ASP A 233 4.90 6.68 -4.55
CA ASP A 233 4.38 7.68 -5.48
C ASP A 233 4.08 7.11 -6.88
N LYS A 234 4.58 5.92 -7.20
CA LYS A 234 4.23 5.20 -8.43
C LYS A 234 2.99 4.34 -8.28
N TYR A 235 2.82 3.63 -7.17
CA TYR A 235 1.88 2.51 -7.10
C TYR A 235 0.86 2.57 -5.97
N TYR A 236 1.08 3.34 -4.89
CA TYR A 236 0.23 3.32 -3.69
C TYR A 236 -0.90 4.34 -3.77
N TYR A 237 -1.87 4.04 -4.63
CA TYR A 237 -3.06 4.84 -4.88
C TYR A 237 -4.34 4.01 -4.71
N PRO A 238 -5.48 4.63 -4.36
CA PRO A 238 -6.72 3.89 -4.19
C PRO A 238 -7.19 3.21 -5.48
N ASN A 239 -7.00 3.84 -6.65
CA ASN A 239 -7.33 3.25 -7.96
C ASN A 239 -6.35 2.15 -8.43
N ASN A 240 -5.31 1.87 -7.65
CA ASN A 240 -4.38 0.75 -7.84
C ASN A 240 -4.41 -0.24 -6.67
N SER A 241 -5.45 -0.17 -5.83
CA SER A 241 -5.56 -0.95 -4.61
C SER A 241 -6.95 -1.56 -4.44
N ILE A 242 -7.01 -2.65 -3.68
CA ILE A 242 -8.25 -3.31 -3.28
C ILE A 242 -8.25 -3.41 -1.77
N LEU A 243 -9.34 -2.98 -1.13
CA LEU A 243 -9.61 -3.19 0.29
C LEU A 243 -10.54 -4.39 0.45
N VAL A 244 -10.12 -5.40 1.20
CA VAL A 244 -10.94 -6.54 1.59
C VAL A 244 -11.28 -6.42 3.06
N ILE A 245 -12.56 -6.58 3.42
CA ILE A 245 -13.08 -6.63 4.78
C ILE A 245 -13.77 -7.98 4.95
N CYS A 246 -13.27 -8.83 5.82
CA CYS A 246 -13.81 -10.18 6.00
C CYS A 246 -14.08 -10.49 7.47
N GLY A 247 -15.15 -11.20 7.76
CA GLY A 247 -15.45 -11.70 9.11
C GLY A 247 -16.86 -11.37 9.59
N ASP A 248 -17.00 -11.23 10.91
CA ASP A 248 -18.29 -10.91 11.56
C ASP A 248 -18.62 -9.42 11.38
N VAL A 249 -18.97 -9.05 10.16
CA VAL A 249 -19.25 -7.67 9.74
C VAL A 249 -20.57 -7.59 9.00
N ASN A 250 -21.29 -6.48 9.16
CA ASN A 250 -22.43 -6.15 8.31
C ASN A 250 -21.90 -5.45 7.04
N PRO A 251 -22.22 -5.93 5.83
CA PRO A 251 -21.70 -5.37 4.59
C PRO A 251 -22.02 -3.89 4.40
N GLY A 252 -23.23 -3.44 4.73
CA GLY A 252 -23.63 -2.03 4.62
C GLY A 252 -22.79 -1.12 5.51
N GLU A 253 -22.63 -1.52 6.79
CA GLU A 253 -21.80 -0.80 7.75
C GLU A 253 -20.32 -0.80 7.34
N ALA A 254 -19.80 -1.94 6.85
CA ALA A 254 -18.43 -2.06 6.39
C ALA A 254 -18.13 -1.11 5.20
N PHE A 255 -19.04 -1.00 4.23
CA PHE A 255 -18.92 -0.06 3.13
C PHE A 255 -19.02 1.40 3.58
N GLU A 256 -19.93 1.73 4.50
CA GLU A 256 -20.04 3.06 5.08
C GLU A 256 -18.74 3.46 5.76
N TYR A 257 -18.17 2.57 6.57
CA TYR A 257 -16.90 2.81 7.27
C TYR A 257 -15.73 2.95 6.29
N ALA A 258 -15.64 2.12 5.27
CA ALA A 258 -14.64 2.22 4.22
C ALA A 258 -14.72 3.59 3.51
N GLN A 259 -15.91 4.01 3.11
CA GLN A 259 -16.12 5.32 2.49
C GLN A 259 -15.73 6.46 3.42
N LYS A 260 -16.15 6.42 4.69
CA LYS A 260 -15.84 7.46 5.67
C LYS A 260 -14.34 7.62 5.90
N VAL A 261 -13.58 6.52 5.85
CA VAL A 261 -12.14 6.49 6.15
C VAL A 261 -11.29 6.77 4.92
N PHE A 262 -11.64 6.23 3.74
CA PHE A 262 -10.77 6.25 2.57
C PHE A 262 -11.19 7.22 1.46
N ARG A 263 -12.36 7.89 1.54
CA ARG A 263 -12.85 8.80 0.47
C ARG A 263 -11.88 9.91 0.11
N ASP A 264 -11.11 10.39 1.10
CA ASP A 264 -10.14 11.47 0.93
C ASP A 264 -8.74 10.96 0.50
N TRP A 265 -8.60 9.67 0.20
CA TRP A 265 -7.40 9.14 -0.41
C TRP A 265 -7.43 9.49 -1.90
N GLU A 266 -6.56 10.42 -2.28
CA GLU A 266 -6.53 10.94 -3.65
C GLU A 266 -6.04 9.87 -4.63
N LYS A 267 -6.81 9.67 -5.72
CA LYS A 267 -6.41 8.79 -6.81
C LYS A 267 -5.29 9.41 -7.64
N SER A 268 -4.49 8.57 -8.28
CA SER A 268 -3.57 9.03 -9.32
C SER A 268 -4.36 9.58 -10.51
N ASP A 269 -3.79 10.56 -11.19
CA ASP A 269 -4.27 11.11 -12.46
C ASP A 269 -3.85 10.25 -13.68
N PHE A 270 -3.20 9.12 -13.42
CA PHE A 270 -2.69 8.16 -14.40
C PHE A 270 -2.97 6.72 -13.95
N ASP A 271 -2.97 5.79 -14.90
CA ASP A 271 -2.83 4.37 -14.61
C ASP A 271 -1.36 4.05 -14.38
N PRO A 272 -0.97 3.50 -13.21
CA PRO A 272 0.43 3.17 -12.92
C PRO A 272 1.06 2.20 -13.92
N HIS A 273 0.29 1.25 -14.44
CA HIS A 273 0.81 0.22 -15.35
C HIS A 273 0.88 0.69 -16.80
N GLU A 274 0.06 1.68 -17.20
CA GLU A 274 0.20 2.37 -18.48
C GLU A 274 1.39 3.34 -18.45
N LYS A 275 1.56 4.08 -17.35
CA LYS A 275 2.64 5.08 -17.20
C LYS A 275 4.01 4.43 -17.02
N PHE A 276 4.07 3.30 -16.31
CA PHE A 276 5.27 2.53 -16.04
C PHE A 276 5.12 1.10 -16.58
N PRO A 277 5.09 0.91 -17.91
CA PRO A 277 4.80 -0.37 -18.51
C PRO A 277 5.86 -1.41 -18.17
N ILE A 278 5.38 -2.62 -17.95
CA ILE A 278 6.24 -3.79 -17.74
C ILE A 278 6.72 -4.26 -19.09
N PRO A 279 8.02 -4.56 -19.28
CA PRO A 279 8.53 -5.15 -20.51
C PRO A 279 7.83 -6.49 -20.83
N GLU A 280 7.56 -6.74 -22.09
CA GLU A 280 7.01 -8.03 -22.51
C GLU A 280 7.96 -9.18 -22.24
N PHE A 281 7.41 -10.28 -21.73
CA PHE A 281 8.13 -11.52 -21.53
C PHE A 281 8.06 -12.35 -22.81
N ALA A 282 9.15 -12.38 -23.56
CA ALA A 282 9.21 -13.20 -24.76
C ALA A 282 9.17 -14.70 -24.41
N PRO A 283 8.38 -15.52 -25.12
CA PRO A 283 8.35 -16.96 -24.88
C PRO A 283 9.71 -17.61 -25.20
N LEU A 284 10.05 -18.66 -24.48
CA LEU A 284 11.25 -19.44 -24.75
C LEU A 284 11.16 -20.07 -26.13
N LYS A 285 12.21 -19.91 -26.93
CA LYS A 285 12.26 -20.41 -28.32
C LYS A 285 12.60 -21.90 -28.41
N GLN A 286 13.18 -22.48 -27.37
CA GLN A 286 13.59 -23.87 -27.32
C GLN A 286 13.69 -24.38 -25.88
N SER A 287 13.58 -25.69 -25.72
CA SER A 287 13.86 -26.36 -24.44
C SER A 287 15.34 -26.24 -24.08
N ARG A 288 15.61 -26.07 -22.80
CA ARG A 288 16.98 -26.00 -22.27
C ARG A 288 17.12 -26.91 -21.06
N VAL A 289 18.30 -27.45 -20.86
CA VAL A 289 18.65 -28.22 -19.68
C VAL A 289 19.76 -27.48 -18.93
N PHE A 290 19.59 -27.28 -17.64
CA PHE A 290 20.56 -26.64 -16.76
C PHE A 290 21.00 -27.65 -15.71
N ILE A 291 22.26 -27.66 -15.41
CA ILE A 291 22.85 -28.47 -14.34
C ILE A 291 23.51 -27.48 -13.36
N LYS A 292 23.09 -27.55 -12.10
CA LYS A 292 23.67 -26.77 -11.00
C LYS A 292 24.32 -27.73 -10.02
N GLU A 293 25.60 -27.53 -9.76
CA GLU A 293 26.30 -28.19 -8.66
C GLU A 293 26.18 -27.36 -7.39
N SER A 294 25.90 -27.99 -6.27
CA SER A 294 25.80 -27.35 -4.96
C SER A 294 26.61 -28.14 -3.94
N ALA A 295 27.29 -27.41 -3.06
CA ALA A 295 28.00 -28.03 -1.92
C ALA A 295 27.04 -28.49 -0.79
N ILE A 296 25.74 -28.22 -0.90
CA ILE A 296 24.75 -28.61 0.08
C ILE A 296 24.39 -30.09 -0.12
N ALA A 297 24.50 -30.88 0.94
CA ALA A 297 24.39 -32.37 0.89
C ALA A 297 22.95 -32.89 0.69
N GLN A 298 21.94 -32.04 0.51
CA GLN A 298 20.56 -32.48 0.25
C GLN A 298 20.27 -32.43 -1.25
N THR A 299 19.65 -33.50 -1.75
CA THR A 299 19.20 -33.57 -3.14
C THR A 299 17.76 -33.06 -3.20
N PRO A 300 17.47 -31.96 -3.92
CA PRO A 300 16.09 -31.56 -4.19
C PRO A 300 15.42 -32.63 -5.05
N TYR A 301 14.19 -32.98 -4.72
CA TYR A 301 13.39 -33.97 -5.45
C TYR A 301 12.68 -33.32 -6.64
#